data_981bd952baaf9915cfd3be7b75a7d313
#
_entry.id   981bd952baaf9915cfd3be7b75a7d313
#
_cell.length_a   1.000
_cell.length_b   1.000
_cell.length_c   1.000
_cell.angle_alpha   90.00
_cell.angle_beta   90.00
_cell.angle_gamma   90.00
#
_symmetry.space_group_name_H-M   'P 1'
#
loop_
_entity.id
_entity.type
_entity.pdbx_description
1 polymer ?
#
loop_
_entity_poly.entity_id
_entity_poly.type
_entity_poly.pdbx_seq_one_letter_code
_entity_poly.pdbx_strand_id
1 'polypeptide(L)'
;QAGRHYSEMLPLEYEPTEKYMEAYRDALTRYAEITARATACLAEEIYAEKGADAVLVSLARAGTPIGILLKHYLRKRFGADVAHYTISIIRGRGIDANAMAYILARHAPAALQFVDGWTGKGAIARTLAADAAAFPGVGAGLAVLSDPAYVAEKCGTHEDFLIASSCLNATVSGLLSRTVLRSDIIGADDFHGAAFYEELRARDLTYDFIDAVEAHFPTAAPPKPVAAAYPSGLSEVRRIAA
;
A
#
# COMPACT_ATOMS: atom_id res chain seq x y z
N GLN A 1 28.45 2.07 10.44
CA GLN A 1 27.03 2.18 10.84
C GLN A 1 26.86 1.26 12.04
N ALA A 2 26.82 1.84 13.22
CA ALA A 2 26.81 1.11 14.49
C ALA A 2 25.43 0.49 14.72
N GLY A 3 25.24 -0.78 14.34
CA GLY A 3 24.26 -1.71 14.91
C GLY A 3 22.80 -1.30 15.14
N ARG A 4 22.37 -0.08 14.73
CA ARG A 4 21.00 0.40 14.91
C ARG A 4 20.11 -0.08 13.78
N HIS A 5 18.89 -0.49 14.13
CA HIS A 5 17.89 -0.87 13.15
C HIS A 5 17.45 0.37 12.33
N TYR A 6 17.13 0.19 11.03
CA TYR A 6 16.74 1.30 10.15
C TYR A 6 15.53 2.10 10.66
N SER A 7 14.61 1.47 11.40
CA SER A 7 13.45 2.14 12.00
C SER A 7 13.77 3.07 13.16
N GLU A 8 14.98 3.00 13.70
CA GLU A 8 15.45 3.89 14.77
C GLU A 8 16.05 5.20 14.23
N MET A 9 16.16 5.31 12.92
CA MET A 9 16.75 6.47 12.25
C MET A 9 15.67 7.18 11.43
N LEU A 10 15.50 8.49 11.67
CA LEU A 10 14.72 9.34 10.80
C LEU A 10 15.60 9.74 9.61
N PRO A 11 15.24 9.38 8.36
CA PRO A 11 15.99 9.82 7.21
C PRO A 11 15.77 11.32 6.98
N LEU A 12 16.80 11.98 6.46
CA LEU A 12 16.61 13.30 5.86
C LEU A 12 15.89 13.09 4.52
N GLU A 13 14.74 13.73 4.37
CA GLU A 13 14.04 13.79 3.08
C GLU A 13 14.48 15.09 2.40
N TYR A 14 14.86 14.97 1.14
CA TYR A 14 15.26 16.10 0.33
C TYR A 14 14.14 16.47 -0.61
N GLU A 15 14.04 17.75 -0.94
CA GLU A 15 13.18 18.20 -2.04
C GLU A 15 13.61 17.50 -3.34
N PRO A 16 12.66 16.89 -4.08
CA PRO A 16 12.98 16.23 -5.35
C PRO A 16 13.61 17.22 -6.35
N THR A 17 14.67 16.82 -7.01
CA THR A 17 15.29 17.63 -8.08
C THR A 17 14.36 17.74 -9.29
N GLU A 18 14.52 18.78 -10.12
CA GLU A 18 13.70 18.95 -11.33
C GLU A 18 13.76 17.73 -12.25
N LYS A 19 14.93 17.13 -12.43
CA LYS A 19 15.09 15.89 -13.20
C LYS A 19 14.29 14.72 -12.63
N TYR A 20 14.18 14.65 -11.32
CA TYR A 20 13.35 13.64 -10.64
C TYR A 20 11.86 13.92 -10.84
N MET A 21 11.46 15.19 -10.83
CA MET A 21 10.11 15.64 -11.11
C MET A 21 9.69 15.39 -12.56
N GLU A 22 10.59 15.55 -13.51
CA GLU A 22 10.36 15.18 -14.92
C GLU A 22 10.08 13.68 -15.05
N ALA A 23 10.89 12.84 -14.40
CA ALA A 23 10.69 11.39 -14.40
C ALA A 23 9.36 10.98 -13.73
N TYR A 24 8.97 11.66 -12.66
CA TYR A 24 7.66 11.45 -12.00
C TYR A 24 6.50 11.81 -12.94
N ARG A 25 6.54 12.97 -13.57
CA ARG A 25 5.47 13.42 -14.50
C ARG A 25 5.35 12.50 -15.71
N ASP A 26 6.49 12.05 -16.28
CA ASP A 26 6.49 11.06 -17.36
C ASP A 26 5.90 9.73 -16.93
N ALA A 27 6.28 9.23 -15.76
CA ALA A 27 5.72 8.00 -15.19
C ALA A 27 4.22 8.14 -14.91
N LEU A 28 3.78 9.27 -14.35
CA LEU A 28 2.37 9.54 -14.07
C LEU A 28 1.55 9.57 -15.37
N THR A 29 2.00 10.29 -16.38
CA THR A 29 1.34 10.36 -17.68
C THR A 29 1.24 8.97 -18.34
N ARG A 30 2.30 8.19 -18.26
CA ARG A 30 2.39 6.87 -18.91
C ARG A 30 1.57 5.80 -18.21
N TYR A 31 1.50 5.84 -16.88
CA TYR A 31 0.97 4.73 -16.08
C TYR A 31 -0.31 5.05 -15.30
N ALA A 32 -0.87 6.28 -15.40
CA ALA A 32 -2.09 6.63 -14.69
C ALA A 32 -3.29 5.72 -15.08
N GLU A 33 -3.46 5.46 -16.38
CA GLU A 33 -4.56 4.63 -16.89
C GLU A 33 -4.46 3.17 -16.40
N ILE A 34 -3.28 2.54 -16.49
CA ILE A 34 -3.11 1.18 -15.99
C ILE A 34 -3.26 1.11 -14.47
N THR A 35 -2.77 2.14 -13.74
CA THR A 35 -2.96 2.25 -12.30
C THR A 35 -4.45 2.34 -11.94
N ALA A 36 -5.22 3.16 -12.66
CA ALA A 36 -6.67 3.31 -12.47
C ALA A 36 -7.41 2.00 -12.74
N ARG A 37 -7.07 1.30 -13.81
CA ARG A 37 -7.67 0.02 -14.18
C ARG A 37 -7.33 -1.07 -13.16
N ALA A 38 -6.09 -1.14 -12.70
CA ALA A 38 -5.67 -2.07 -11.64
C ALA A 38 -6.39 -1.76 -10.31
N THR A 39 -6.54 -0.46 -9.97
CA THR A 39 -7.30 -0.03 -8.79
C THR A 39 -8.76 -0.50 -8.88
N ALA A 40 -9.40 -0.29 -10.01
CA ALA A 40 -10.78 -0.71 -10.23
C ALA A 40 -10.93 -2.24 -10.11
N CYS A 41 -10.05 -3.00 -10.75
CA CYS A 41 -10.05 -4.46 -10.70
C CYS A 41 -9.94 -4.99 -9.26
N LEU A 42 -8.98 -4.44 -8.50
CA LEU A 42 -8.75 -4.80 -7.11
C LEU A 42 -9.93 -4.40 -6.21
N ALA A 43 -10.48 -3.20 -6.42
CA ALA A 43 -11.63 -2.71 -5.66
C ALA A 43 -12.89 -3.55 -5.88
N GLU A 44 -13.16 -3.96 -7.13
CA GLU A 44 -14.28 -4.86 -7.45
C GLU A 44 -14.13 -6.22 -6.72
N GLU A 45 -12.91 -6.75 -6.65
CA GLU A 45 -12.64 -8.00 -5.96
C GLU A 45 -12.83 -7.88 -4.43
N ILE A 46 -12.32 -6.79 -3.83
CA ILE A 46 -12.50 -6.50 -2.40
C ILE A 46 -13.99 -6.33 -2.09
N TYR A 47 -14.71 -5.58 -2.91
CA TYR A 47 -16.14 -5.33 -2.69
C TYR A 47 -16.98 -6.60 -2.85
N ALA A 48 -16.65 -7.46 -3.81
CA ALA A 48 -17.34 -8.73 -3.99
C ALA A 48 -17.22 -9.67 -2.78
N GLU A 49 -16.09 -9.60 -2.05
CA GLU A 49 -15.87 -10.42 -0.85
C GLU A 49 -16.41 -9.76 0.44
N LYS A 50 -16.16 -8.47 0.64
CA LYS A 50 -16.36 -7.78 1.93
C LYS A 50 -17.51 -6.77 1.91
N GLY A 51 -18.03 -6.42 0.75
CA GLY A 51 -19.13 -5.46 0.61
C GLY A 51 -18.78 -4.05 1.09
N ALA A 52 -19.80 -3.32 1.53
CA ALA A 52 -19.66 -1.95 2.04
C ALA A 52 -19.01 -1.86 3.42
N ASP A 53 -18.89 -2.97 4.14
CA ASP A 53 -18.27 -3.04 5.47
C ASP A 53 -16.74 -3.25 5.38
N ALA A 54 -16.16 -3.30 4.19
CA ALA A 54 -14.73 -3.43 3.99
C ALA A 54 -13.96 -2.34 4.76
N VAL A 55 -12.86 -2.73 5.39
CA VAL A 55 -11.94 -1.82 6.08
C VAL A 55 -10.57 -1.95 5.41
N LEU A 56 -10.18 -0.92 4.69
CA LEU A 56 -8.88 -0.88 4.02
C LEU A 56 -7.78 -0.53 5.02
N VAL A 57 -6.75 -1.35 5.08
CA VAL A 57 -5.60 -1.16 5.98
C VAL A 57 -4.33 -1.10 5.12
N SER A 58 -3.95 0.11 4.74
CA SER A 58 -2.76 0.35 3.93
C SER A 58 -1.48 0.16 4.72
N LEU A 59 -0.52 -0.55 4.14
CA LEU A 59 0.80 -0.69 4.73
C LEU A 59 1.62 0.58 4.44
N ALA A 60 2.02 1.26 5.49
CA ALA A 60 2.76 2.51 5.39
C ALA A 60 4.17 2.29 4.81
N ARG A 61 4.58 3.18 3.92
CA ARG A 61 3.81 4.34 3.41
C ARG A 61 3.33 4.13 1.97
N ALA A 62 3.93 3.20 1.21
CA ALA A 62 3.63 2.98 -0.21
C ALA A 62 2.16 2.58 -0.47
N GLY A 63 1.55 1.84 0.45
CA GLY A 63 0.13 1.47 0.37
C GLY A 63 -0.86 2.61 0.60
N THR A 64 -0.43 3.71 1.23
CA THR A 64 -1.35 4.82 1.59
C THR A 64 -2.08 5.41 0.39
N PRO A 65 -1.43 5.88 -0.67
CA PRO A 65 -2.12 6.43 -1.84
C PRO A 65 -3.00 5.38 -2.53
N ILE A 66 -2.61 4.11 -2.47
CA ILE A 66 -3.39 3.02 -3.06
C ILE A 66 -4.70 2.79 -2.30
N GLY A 67 -4.64 2.78 -0.97
CA GLY A 67 -5.85 2.69 -0.14
C GLY A 67 -6.81 3.86 -0.37
N ILE A 68 -6.28 5.07 -0.59
CA ILE A 68 -7.10 6.26 -0.93
C ILE A 68 -7.78 6.03 -2.29
N LEU A 69 -7.04 5.62 -3.31
CA LEU A 69 -7.60 5.32 -4.65
C LEU A 69 -8.70 4.25 -4.58
N LEU A 70 -8.47 3.16 -3.83
CA LEU A 70 -9.47 2.10 -3.63
C LEU A 70 -10.73 2.65 -2.94
N LYS A 71 -10.57 3.41 -1.86
CA LYS A 71 -11.70 4.06 -1.16
C LYS A 71 -12.50 4.96 -2.10
N HIS A 72 -11.82 5.79 -2.89
CA HIS A 72 -12.47 6.71 -3.83
C HIS A 72 -13.19 5.95 -4.94
N TYR A 73 -12.59 4.88 -5.47
CA TYR A 73 -13.26 4.03 -6.47
C TYR A 73 -14.51 3.36 -5.88
N LEU A 74 -14.40 2.76 -4.68
CA LEU A 74 -15.53 2.10 -4.01
C LEU A 74 -16.68 3.08 -3.77
N ARG A 75 -16.39 4.30 -3.34
CA ARG A 75 -17.39 5.36 -3.17
C ARG A 75 -18.01 5.77 -4.51
N LYS A 76 -17.21 5.97 -5.54
CA LYS A 76 -17.68 6.38 -6.87
C LYS A 76 -18.53 5.29 -7.55
N ARG A 77 -18.11 4.05 -7.41
CA ARG A 77 -18.68 2.90 -8.13
C ARG A 77 -19.89 2.29 -7.43
N PHE A 78 -19.85 2.19 -6.10
CA PHE A 78 -20.85 1.47 -5.30
C PHE A 78 -21.56 2.36 -4.27
N GLY A 79 -21.17 3.63 -4.11
CA GLY A 79 -21.66 4.48 -3.03
C GLY A 79 -21.15 4.06 -1.65
N ALA A 80 -20.15 3.17 -1.58
CA ALA A 80 -19.62 2.63 -0.35
C ALA A 80 -18.49 3.53 0.21
N ASP A 81 -18.73 4.20 1.35
CA ASP A 81 -17.73 5.00 2.06
C ASP A 81 -17.02 4.14 3.11
N VAL A 82 -16.13 3.27 2.65
CA VAL A 82 -15.40 2.32 3.49
C VAL A 82 -14.39 3.03 4.41
N ALA A 83 -14.14 2.46 5.59
CA ALA A 83 -13.07 2.94 6.46
C ALA A 83 -11.69 2.67 5.84
N HIS A 84 -10.76 3.62 6.02
CA HIS A 84 -9.37 3.47 5.56
C HIS A 84 -8.42 3.91 6.66
N TYR A 85 -7.46 3.04 6.95
CA TYR A 85 -6.35 3.28 7.88
C TYR A 85 -5.03 3.06 7.18
N THR A 86 -4.00 3.78 7.63
CA THR A 86 -2.62 3.50 7.26
C THR A 86 -1.87 3.07 8.50
N ILE A 87 -1.28 1.89 8.48
CA ILE A 87 -0.51 1.36 9.59
C ILE A 87 0.89 0.95 9.17
N SER A 88 1.78 0.91 10.15
CA SER A 88 3.17 0.56 9.93
C SER A 88 3.39 -0.95 10.00
N ILE A 89 4.23 -1.45 9.12
CA ILE A 89 4.84 -2.77 9.21
C ILE A 89 6.36 -2.63 9.04
N ILE A 90 7.13 -3.15 9.99
CA ILE A 90 8.58 -3.01 10.01
C ILE A 90 9.21 -4.38 9.85
N ARG A 91 10.05 -4.55 8.83
CA ARG A 91 10.77 -5.79 8.61
C ARG A 91 11.59 -6.17 9.86
N GLY A 92 11.36 -7.37 10.39
CA GLY A 92 12.02 -7.88 11.58
C GLY A 92 11.50 -7.34 12.93
N ARG A 93 10.49 -6.44 12.91
CA ARG A 93 9.83 -5.92 14.14
C ARG A 93 8.31 -6.04 14.12
N GLY A 94 7.74 -6.35 12.95
CA GLY A 94 6.33 -6.64 12.79
C GLY A 94 5.45 -5.42 12.53
N ILE A 95 4.14 -5.70 12.57
CA ILE A 95 3.06 -4.72 12.40
C ILE A 95 2.82 -3.95 13.70
N ASP A 96 2.34 -2.73 13.60
CA ASP A 96 1.94 -1.93 14.76
C ASP A 96 0.76 -2.58 15.50
N ALA A 97 1.06 -3.25 16.61
CA ALA A 97 0.07 -3.98 17.38
C ALA A 97 -0.96 -3.05 18.07
N ASN A 98 -0.52 -1.85 18.48
CA ASN A 98 -1.42 -0.87 19.10
C ASN A 98 -2.38 -0.29 18.06
N ALA A 99 -1.93 -0.04 16.84
CA ALA A 99 -2.78 0.37 15.73
C ALA A 99 -3.77 -0.74 15.35
N MET A 100 -3.33 -2.00 15.32
CA MET A 100 -4.23 -3.14 15.10
C MET A 100 -5.29 -3.23 16.18
N ALA A 101 -4.92 -3.12 17.46
CA ALA A 101 -5.87 -3.11 18.57
C ALA A 101 -6.89 -1.97 18.46
N TYR A 102 -6.44 -0.77 18.04
CA TYR A 102 -7.32 0.37 17.80
C TYR A 102 -8.35 0.10 16.69
N ILE A 103 -7.92 -0.50 15.58
CA ILE A 103 -8.80 -0.84 14.45
C ILE A 103 -9.79 -1.93 14.86
N LEU A 104 -9.33 -2.99 15.52
CA LEU A 104 -10.15 -4.13 15.94
C LEU A 104 -11.16 -3.78 17.05
N ALA A 105 -10.93 -2.73 17.81
CA ALA A 105 -11.93 -2.20 18.75
C ALA A 105 -13.12 -1.53 18.04
N ARG A 106 -13.04 -1.28 16.72
CA ARG A 106 -14.03 -0.53 15.92
C ARG A 106 -14.62 -1.32 14.77
N HIS A 107 -13.93 -2.35 14.32
CA HIS A 107 -14.29 -3.12 13.14
C HIS A 107 -14.16 -4.62 13.38
N ALA A 108 -15.01 -5.38 12.71
CA ALA A 108 -14.91 -6.84 12.72
C ALA A 108 -13.60 -7.30 12.06
N PRO A 109 -12.88 -8.27 12.64
CA PRO A 109 -11.62 -8.75 12.09
C PRO A 109 -11.71 -9.19 10.61
N ALA A 110 -12.81 -9.85 10.24
CA ALA A 110 -13.04 -10.34 8.87
C ALA A 110 -13.26 -9.21 7.85
N ALA A 111 -13.59 -7.98 8.30
CA ALA A 111 -13.77 -6.83 7.41
C ALA A 111 -12.43 -6.24 6.91
N LEU A 112 -11.32 -6.50 7.61
CA LEU A 112 -10.02 -5.92 7.28
C LEU A 112 -9.48 -6.48 5.96
N GLN A 113 -8.94 -5.58 5.13
CA GLN A 113 -8.18 -5.89 3.93
C GLN A 113 -6.88 -5.11 3.93
N PHE A 114 -5.77 -5.81 4.06
CA PHE A 114 -4.45 -5.17 3.95
C PHE A 114 -4.14 -4.83 2.51
N VAL A 115 -3.55 -3.63 2.32
CA VAL A 115 -3.32 -3.04 0.99
C VAL A 115 -1.89 -2.53 0.87
N ASP A 116 -1.27 -2.80 -0.29
CA ASP A 116 0.00 -2.19 -0.69
C ASP A 116 -0.02 -1.91 -2.21
N GLY A 117 1.01 -1.27 -2.74
CA GLY A 117 1.08 -0.95 -4.17
C GLY A 117 1.55 -2.10 -5.03
N TRP A 118 2.64 -2.73 -4.65
CA TRP A 118 3.35 -3.74 -5.44
C TRP A 118 3.95 -4.82 -4.54
N THR A 119 3.99 -6.05 -5.03
CA THR A 119 4.71 -7.11 -4.36
C THR A 119 5.61 -7.87 -5.33
N GLY A 120 6.86 -8.11 -4.89
CA GLY A 120 7.81 -8.93 -5.63
C GLY A 120 7.94 -10.31 -5.01
N LYS A 121 9.04 -10.56 -4.29
CA LYS A 121 9.32 -11.89 -3.69
C LYS A 121 8.43 -12.27 -2.49
N GLY A 122 7.40 -11.48 -2.17
CA GLY A 122 6.44 -11.75 -1.08
C GLY A 122 7.00 -11.57 0.34
N ALA A 123 8.07 -10.77 0.52
CA ALA A 123 8.66 -10.57 1.84
C ALA A 123 7.67 -9.92 2.82
N ILE A 124 6.98 -8.87 2.37
CA ILE A 124 5.96 -8.17 3.19
C ILE A 124 4.74 -9.07 3.42
N ALA A 125 4.27 -9.81 2.42
CA ALA A 125 3.16 -10.73 2.59
C ALA A 125 3.46 -11.82 3.65
N ARG A 126 4.70 -12.34 3.68
CA ARG A 126 5.12 -13.30 4.73
C ARG A 126 5.20 -12.68 6.11
N THR A 127 5.73 -11.45 6.22
CA THR A 127 5.77 -10.73 7.50
C THR A 127 4.35 -10.47 8.00
N LEU A 128 3.48 -9.98 7.13
CA LEU A 128 2.07 -9.76 7.44
C LEU A 128 1.37 -11.04 7.92
N ALA A 129 1.59 -12.15 7.21
CA ALA A 129 0.98 -13.44 7.59
C ALA A 129 1.44 -13.92 8.98
N ALA A 130 2.72 -13.73 9.29
CA ALA A 130 3.25 -14.08 10.61
C ALA A 130 2.66 -13.21 11.72
N ASP A 131 2.54 -11.90 11.47
CA ASP A 131 2.06 -10.94 12.46
C ASP A 131 0.53 -11.02 12.66
N ALA A 132 -0.23 -11.20 11.58
CA ALA A 132 -1.70 -11.33 11.62
C ALA A 132 -2.16 -12.55 12.43
N ALA A 133 -1.34 -13.57 12.55
CA ALA A 133 -1.61 -14.75 13.38
C ALA A 133 -1.82 -14.41 14.87
N ALA A 134 -1.31 -13.26 15.33
CA ALA A 134 -1.55 -12.76 16.69
C ALA A 134 -2.95 -12.16 16.88
N PHE A 135 -3.72 -11.94 15.81
CA PHE A 135 -5.03 -11.29 15.85
C PHE A 135 -6.12 -12.25 15.34
N PRO A 136 -6.83 -12.95 16.24
CA PRO A 136 -7.83 -13.94 15.87
C PRO A 136 -8.91 -13.38 14.93
N GLY A 137 -9.17 -14.09 13.83
CA GLY A 137 -10.16 -13.72 12.83
C GLY A 137 -9.72 -12.68 11.79
N VAL A 138 -8.50 -12.12 11.92
CA VAL A 138 -7.93 -11.24 10.91
C VAL A 138 -7.35 -12.07 9.77
N GLY A 139 -7.81 -11.81 8.54
CA GLY A 139 -7.22 -12.38 7.33
C GLY A 139 -5.85 -11.74 7.05
N ALA A 140 -4.85 -12.57 6.76
CA ALA A 140 -3.48 -12.11 6.43
C ALA A 140 -3.27 -11.80 4.95
N GLY A 141 -4.34 -11.85 4.15
CA GLY A 141 -4.29 -11.65 2.72
C GLY A 141 -3.89 -10.22 2.34
N LEU A 142 -2.84 -10.09 1.52
CA LEU A 142 -2.41 -8.81 0.98
C LEU A 142 -3.05 -8.56 -0.39
N ALA A 143 -3.63 -7.39 -0.56
CA ALA A 143 -4.17 -6.89 -1.82
C ALA A 143 -3.22 -5.84 -2.42
N VAL A 144 -2.82 -6.00 -3.68
CA VAL A 144 -1.86 -5.08 -4.34
C VAL A 144 -2.34 -4.68 -5.74
N LEU A 145 -1.88 -3.55 -6.24
CA LEU A 145 -2.16 -3.19 -7.63
C LEU A 145 -1.45 -4.10 -8.61
N SER A 146 -0.16 -4.37 -8.36
CA SER A 146 0.68 -5.18 -9.26
C SER A 146 1.32 -6.34 -8.50
N ASP A 147 1.11 -7.56 -9.00
CA ASP A 147 1.68 -8.80 -8.47
C ASP A 147 2.34 -9.65 -9.58
N PRO A 148 3.47 -9.22 -10.12
CA PRO A 148 4.14 -9.95 -11.21
C PRO A 148 4.67 -11.33 -10.78
N ALA A 149 4.80 -11.57 -9.48
CA ALA A 149 5.30 -12.82 -8.94
C ALA A 149 4.21 -13.80 -8.47
N TYR A 150 2.94 -13.44 -8.57
CA TYR A 150 1.79 -14.27 -8.15
C TYR A 150 1.87 -14.72 -6.69
N VAL A 151 2.14 -13.79 -5.79
CA VAL A 151 2.32 -14.04 -4.35
C VAL A 151 1.30 -13.34 -3.45
N ALA A 152 0.55 -12.37 -4.00
CA ALA A 152 -0.52 -11.70 -3.28
C ALA A 152 -1.81 -12.53 -3.30
N GLU A 153 -2.68 -12.31 -2.32
CA GLU A 153 -4.01 -12.93 -2.28
C GLU A 153 -4.93 -12.33 -3.34
N LYS A 154 -4.88 -11.00 -3.49
CA LYS A 154 -5.64 -10.25 -4.48
C LYS A 154 -4.72 -9.30 -5.22
N CYS A 155 -4.95 -9.11 -6.52
CA CYS A 155 -4.20 -8.12 -7.28
C CYS A 155 -5.05 -7.46 -8.37
N GLY A 156 -4.69 -6.22 -8.69
CA GLY A 156 -5.29 -5.49 -9.80
C GLY A 156 -4.77 -5.97 -11.15
N THR A 157 -3.52 -6.41 -11.22
CA THR A 157 -2.89 -6.96 -12.42
C THR A 157 -1.64 -7.76 -12.06
N HIS A 158 -1.23 -8.65 -12.99
CA HIS A 158 0.08 -9.33 -12.94
C HIS A 158 1.13 -8.65 -13.83
N GLU A 159 0.77 -7.55 -14.49
CA GLU A 159 1.74 -6.77 -15.24
C GLU A 159 2.68 -6.03 -14.26
N ASP A 160 4.00 -6.06 -14.56
CA ASP A 160 4.98 -5.28 -13.83
C ASP A 160 5.07 -3.88 -14.46
N PHE A 161 4.58 -2.89 -13.76
CA PHE A 161 4.60 -1.50 -14.19
C PHE A 161 4.99 -0.55 -13.06
N LEU A 162 5.51 0.61 -13.42
CA LEU A 162 5.91 1.62 -12.45
C LEU A 162 4.69 2.38 -11.93
N ILE A 163 4.36 2.19 -10.66
CA ILE A 163 3.37 3.02 -9.96
C ILE A 163 4.06 4.36 -9.65
N ALA A 164 3.57 5.45 -10.26
CA ALA A 164 4.26 6.74 -10.23
C ALA A 164 4.50 7.26 -8.79
N SER A 165 3.63 6.96 -7.84
CA SER A 165 3.84 7.32 -6.42
C SER A 165 5.11 6.72 -5.83
N SER A 166 5.65 5.62 -6.38
CA SER A 166 6.89 5.02 -5.91
C SER A 166 8.15 5.81 -6.31
N CYS A 167 8.04 6.75 -7.25
CA CYS A 167 9.14 7.64 -7.63
C CYS A 167 9.47 8.68 -6.55
N LEU A 168 8.52 8.98 -5.68
CA LEU A 168 8.62 10.00 -4.65
C LEU A 168 8.41 9.37 -3.26
N ASN A 169 8.84 10.08 -2.23
CA ASN A 169 8.75 9.63 -0.84
C ASN A 169 7.62 10.38 -0.09
N ALA A 170 7.98 11.28 0.82
CA ALA A 170 7.04 12.01 1.64
C ALA A 170 6.08 12.87 0.80
N THR A 171 6.56 13.45 -0.29
CA THR A 171 5.80 14.38 -1.14
C THR A 171 4.62 13.77 -1.91
N VAL A 172 4.42 12.45 -1.82
CA VAL A 172 3.28 11.75 -2.47
C VAL A 172 2.54 10.83 -1.49
N SER A 173 2.85 10.96 -0.21
CA SER A 173 2.26 10.13 0.86
C SER A 173 1.86 10.96 2.08
N GLY A 174 1.30 12.15 1.87
CA GLY A 174 0.84 13.06 2.93
C GLY A 174 1.96 13.66 3.76
N LEU A 175 3.13 13.85 3.19
CA LEU A 175 4.32 14.44 3.83
C LEU A 175 4.84 13.64 5.05
N LEU A 176 4.56 12.34 5.08
CA LEU A 176 4.99 11.48 6.17
C LEU A 176 6.33 10.82 5.89
N SER A 177 7.15 10.70 6.93
CA SER A 177 8.37 9.90 6.89
C SER A 177 8.04 8.40 6.77
N ARG A 178 9.05 7.60 6.47
CA ARG A 178 8.96 6.18 6.83
C ARG A 178 8.77 6.03 8.34
N THR A 179 8.30 4.86 8.77
CA THR A 179 8.07 4.54 10.16
C THR A 179 9.32 4.73 11.01
N VAL A 180 9.13 5.32 12.19
CA VAL A 180 10.14 5.48 13.24
C VAL A 180 9.70 4.71 14.47
N LEU A 181 10.57 3.87 14.99
CA LEU A 181 10.35 3.11 16.22
C LEU A 181 11.61 3.22 17.11
N ARG A 182 11.68 4.33 17.82
CA ARG A 182 12.77 4.62 18.77
C ARG A 182 12.21 4.54 20.19
N SER A 183 12.81 3.72 21.03
CA SER A 183 12.36 3.48 22.39
C SER A 183 12.49 4.69 23.33
N ASP A 184 13.26 5.71 22.95
CA ASP A 184 13.37 6.98 23.67
C ASP A 184 12.27 8.00 23.33
N ILE A 185 11.45 7.71 22.28
CA ILE A 185 10.36 8.57 21.81
C ILE A 185 9.03 7.82 21.81
N ILE A 186 9.05 6.54 21.44
CA ILE A 186 7.85 5.70 21.26
C ILE A 186 7.82 4.68 22.40
N GLY A 187 6.83 4.82 23.27
CA GLY A 187 6.57 3.90 24.38
C GLY A 187 5.84 2.62 23.95
N ALA A 188 5.61 1.73 24.89
CA ALA A 188 4.97 0.44 24.63
C ALA A 188 3.49 0.57 24.21
N ASP A 189 2.81 1.61 24.69
CA ASP A 189 1.39 1.87 24.41
C ASP A 189 1.18 2.87 23.27
N ASP A 190 2.25 3.39 22.65
CA ASP A 190 2.17 4.31 21.54
C ASP A 190 2.03 3.58 20.21
N PHE A 191 1.50 4.26 19.22
CA PHE A 191 1.59 3.82 17.82
C PHE A 191 3.03 3.96 17.31
N HIS A 192 3.39 3.18 16.30
CA HIS A 192 4.62 3.44 15.58
C HIS A 192 4.62 4.87 15.05
N GLY A 193 5.73 5.60 15.23
CA GLY A 193 5.82 6.99 14.87
C GLY A 193 6.09 7.24 13.39
N ALA A 194 5.75 8.44 12.94
CA ALA A 194 6.21 9.01 11.68
C ALA A 194 6.42 10.51 11.87
N ALA A 195 7.44 11.09 11.26
CA ALA A 195 7.61 12.53 11.22
C ALA A 195 6.74 13.12 10.12
N PHE A 196 6.20 14.30 10.37
CA PHE A 196 5.53 15.11 9.37
C PHE A 196 6.49 16.20 8.88
N TYR A 197 6.67 16.28 7.56
CA TYR A 197 7.60 17.24 6.93
C TYR A 197 6.86 18.49 6.49
N GLU A 198 6.57 19.38 7.44
CA GLU A 198 5.88 20.66 7.19
C GLU A 198 6.63 21.52 6.17
N GLU A 199 7.96 21.47 6.17
CA GLU A 199 8.83 22.19 5.24
C GLU A 199 8.64 21.80 3.77
N LEU A 200 8.11 20.60 3.51
CA LEU A 200 7.81 20.11 2.16
C LEU A 200 6.36 20.39 1.73
N ARG A 201 5.55 21.09 2.51
CA ARG A 201 4.12 21.34 2.22
C ARG A 201 3.89 21.93 0.82
N ALA A 202 4.75 22.84 0.38
CA ALA A 202 4.65 23.45 -0.95
C ALA A 202 4.99 22.48 -2.10
N ARG A 203 5.48 21.29 -1.76
CA ARG A 203 5.85 20.21 -2.70
C ARG A 203 5.00 18.97 -2.54
N ASP A 204 3.89 19.07 -1.80
CA ASP A 204 2.96 17.94 -1.66
C ASP A 204 2.25 17.66 -2.98
N LEU A 205 2.44 16.46 -3.50
CA LEU A 205 1.89 15.94 -4.74
C LEU A 205 0.93 14.77 -4.49
N THR A 206 0.51 14.57 -3.24
CA THR A 206 -0.35 13.44 -2.88
C THR A 206 -1.64 13.47 -3.70
N TYR A 207 -2.32 14.61 -3.75
CA TYR A 207 -3.54 14.75 -4.55
C TYR A 207 -3.27 14.90 -6.04
N ASP A 208 -2.12 15.43 -6.47
CA ASP A 208 -1.72 15.42 -7.88
C ASP A 208 -1.70 13.99 -8.44
N PHE A 209 -1.11 13.05 -7.69
CA PHE A 209 -1.12 11.63 -8.04
C PHE A 209 -2.54 11.04 -8.01
N ILE A 210 -3.30 11.28 -6.95
CA ILE A 210 -4.64 10.73 -6.76
C ILE A 210 -5.57 11.19 -7.89
N ASP A 211 -5.65 12.49 -8.13
CA ASP A 211 -6.55 13.10 -9.12
C ASP A 211 -6.20 12.65 -10.54
N ALA A 212 -4.91 12.56 -10.87
CA ALA A 212 -4.46 12.07 -12.17
C ALA A 212 -4.89 10.62 -12.43
N VAL A 213 -4.81 9.76 -11.43
CA VAL A 213 -5.28 8.36 -11.56
C VAL A 213 -6.80 8.29 -11.60
N GLU A 214 -7.51 9.04 -10.75
CA GLU A 214 -8.98 9.05 -10.69
C GLU A 214 -9.63 9.52 -11.98
N ALA A 215 -8.98 10.41 -12.73
CA ALA A 215 -9.45 10.86 -14.04
C ALA A 215 -9.60 9.70 -15.04
N HIS A 216 -8.90 8.59 -14.81
CA HIS A 216 -8.94 7.38 -15.64
C HIS A 216 -9.77 6.24 -15.05
N PHE A 217 -10.51 6.46 -13.96
CA PHE A 217 -11.34 5.40 -13.39
C PHE A 217 -12.38 4.90 -14.40
N PRO A 218 -12.40 3.59 -14.71
CA PRO A 218 -13.36 3.05 -15.67
C PRO A 218 -14.81 3.16 -15.14
N THR A 219 -15.75 3.35 -16.05
CA THR A 219 -17.18 3.42 -15.73
C THR A 219 -17.82 2.04 -15.52
N ALA A 220 -17.17 0.99 -16.01
CA ALA A 220 -17.58 -0.41 -15.86
C ALA A 220 -16.47 -1.23 -15.20
N ALA A 221 -16.86 -2.32 -14.53
CA ALA A 221 -15.91 -3.24 -13.95
C ALA A 221 -14.92 -3.78 -15.01
N PRO A 222 -13.61 -3.61 -14.84
CA PRO A 222 -12.64 -4.20 -15.77
C PRO A 222 -12.61 -5.73 -15.61
N PRO A 223 -12.14 -6.45 -16.62
CA PRO A 223 -11.96 -7.90 -16.51
C PRO A 223 -10.94 -8.22 -15.42
N LYS A 224 -11.20 -9.31 -14.67
CA LYS A 224 -10.26 -9.78 -13.65
C LYS A 224 -8.91 -10.14 -14.29
N PRO A 225 -7.79 -9.98 -13.55
CA PRO A 225 -6.50 -10.47 -13.99
C PRO A 225 -6.57 -11.97 -14.29
N VAL A 226 -6.00 -12.37 -15.41
CA VAL A 226 -5.92 -13.80 -15.76
C VAL A 226 -4.87 -14.44 -14.86
N ALA A 227 -5.27 -15.47 -14.12
CA ALA A 227 -4.31 -16.28 -13.37
C ALA A 227 -3.29 -16.89 -14.34
N ALA A 228 -2.00 -16.82 -13.97
CA ALA A 228 -0.97 -17.45 -14.80
C ALA A 228 -1.21 -18.97 -14.87
N ALA A 229 -0.87 -19.55 -16.01
CA ALA A 229 -0.81 -21.00 -16.17
C ALA A 229 0.28 -21.67 -15.28
N TYR A 230 1.05 -20.87 -14.55
CA TYR A 230 2.14 -21.32 -13.67
C TYR A 230 1.72 -21.33 -12.21
N PRO A 231 2.06 -22.39 -11.45
CA PRO A 231 1.57 -22.55 -10.07
C PRO A 231 2.17 -21.56 -9.05
N SER A 232 3.23 -20.83 -9.37
CA SER A 232 3.68 -19.61 -8.69
C SER A 232 4.80 -18.94 -9.51
N GLY A 233 4.78 -17.63 -9.65
CA GLY A 233 5.88 -16.87 -10.24
C GLY A 233 7.20 -17.01 -9.46
N LEU A 234 7.14 -17.43 -8.17
CA LEU A 234 8.32 -17.77 -7.37
C LEU A 234 9.10 -18.97 -7.91
N SER A 235 8.43 -19.95 -8.56
CA SER A 235 9.12 -21.07 -9.19
C SER A 235 9.99 -20.62 -10.36
N GLU A 236 9.47 -19.70 -11.17
CA GLU A 236 10.21 -19.14 -12.31
C GLU A 236 11.35 -18.23 -11.85
N VAL A 237 11.12 -17.37 -10.86
CA VAL A 237 12.17 -16.55 -10.25
C VAL A 237 13.29 -17.42 -9.65
N ARG A 238 12.95 -18.53 -8.99
CA ARG A 238 13.94 -19.48 -8.48
C ARG A 238 14.72 -20.17 -9.60
N ARG A 239 14.06 -20.54 -10.69
CA ARG A 239 14.70 -21.14 -11.86
C ARG A 239 15.67 -20.20 -12.54
N ILE A 240 15.37 -18.91 -12.62
CA ILE A 240 16.24 -17.90 -13.22
C ILE A 240 17.42 -17.53 -12.29
N ALA A 241 17.23 -17.65 -10.97
CA ALA A 241 18.24 -17.30 -9.96
C ALA A 241 19.18 -18.47 -9.60
N ALA A 242 18.96 -19.66 -10.14
CA ALA A 242 19.81 -20.86 -9.99
C ALA A 242 20.72 -21.02 -11.19
#